data_e72d9451e1f143a133ef3e54e14e6503
#
_entry.id   e72d9451e1f143a133ef3e54e14e6503
#
_cell.length_a   1.000
_cell.length_b   1.000
_cell.length_c   1.000
_cell.angle_alpha   90.00
_cell.angle_beta   90.00
_cell.angle_gamma   90.00
#
_symmetry.space_group_name_H-M   'P 1'
#
loop_
_entity.id
_entity.type
_entity.pdbx_description
1 polymer ?
#
loop_
_entity_poly.entity_id
_entity_poly.type
_entity_poly.pdbx_seq_one_letter_code
_entity_poly.pdbx_strand_id
1 'polypeptide(L)'
;MWKKLFVFSLVLSLVLQAYAQKQDDMRLAVEYLASQELGGRFPASAGDTLASEFIVGKLRGMKLKPVVKGKKQKGFYHDFTFQKKEKTMTTHNIIAVIPGKDKRLKHEYIVVGSHYDHLGLGGTGSGSRRPDTVAVHPGADDNASGDAVVLELVRHFKKVRSPRSIIFAFFGAEEQGLVGSKHFVEWMRKEDNRRINLPFDLKGIVAMVNLDMVGRMRDNALSVSGTGTSSQFKTMVEQVAEQTNLHVSCTPDGYGPSDHASFVAADIPVLYLTTGGHLEYHTPGDIPSTLNYDGMQQTLEYTTELITRLASMPQTPDFINVPGGSAMKHAKFKVTLGLMPDVTGASTTPGLRADIVVAGKPAHAAGIRSGDTIQEIDGKPVKDINEYMERLSELQAGTTIPVKVLRGEEVLTFQVHLTPAEK
;
A
#
# COMPACT_ATOMS: atom_id res chain seq x y z
N MET A 1 11.55 -36.31 31.13
CA MET A 1 10.33 -35.52 30.86
C MET A 1 10.53 -34.03 31.20
N TRP A 2 10.97 -33.66 32.38
CA TRP A 2 11.17 -32.28 32.86
C TRP A 2 12.13 -31.42 32.02
N LYS A 3 13.26 -31.95 31.53
CA LYS A 3 14.20 -31.20 30.64
C LYS A 3 13.57 -30.81 29.30
N LYS A 4 12.70 -31.65 28.71
CA LYS A 4 12.00 -31.34 27.47
C LYS A 4 10.91 -30.25 27.64
N LEU A 5 10.20 -30.27 28.78
CA LEU A 5 9.24 -29.23 29.15
C LEU A 5 9.94 -27.88 29.40
N PHE A 6 11.07 -27.86 30.06
CA PHE A 6 11.81 -26.63 30.32
C PHE A 6 12.37 -26.03 29.04
N VAL A 7 12.93 -26.85 28.15
CA VAL A 7 13.39 -26.37 26.82
C VAL A 7 12.23 -25.84 25.98
N PHE A 8 11.07 -26.51 25.98
CA PHE A 8 9.88 -26.05 25.27
C PHE A 8 9.35 -24.71 25.81
N SER A 9 9.30 -24.57 27.16
CA SER A 9 8.91 -23.32 27.82
C SER A 9 9.87 -22.16 27.51
N LEU A 10 11.19 -22.43 27.51
CA LEU A 10 12.20 -21.43 27.17
C LEU A 10 12.09 -20.98 25.68
N VAL A 11 11.93 -21.92 24.77
CA VAL A 11 11.75 -21.61 23.34
C VAL A 11 10.48 -20.81 23.12
N LEU A 12 9.37 -21.19 23.78
CA LEU A 12 8.10 -20.46 23.68
C LEU A 12 8.23 -19.01 24.20
N SER A 13 8.91 -18.82 25.35
CA SER A 13 9.13 -17.49 25.92
C SER A 13 10.01 -16.62 25.00
N LEU A 14 11.04 -17.16 24.37
CA LEU A 14 11.89 -16.45 23.41
C LEU A 14 11.13 -16.06 22.15
N VAL A 15 10.24 -16.92 21.66
CA VAL A 15 9.38 -16.64 20.50
C VAL A 15 8.39 -15.51 20.84
N LEU A 16 7.74 -15.56 22.01
CA LEU A 16 6.82 -14.51 22.46
C LEU A 16 7.53 -13.16 22.65
N GLN A 17 8.74 -13.15 23.22
CA GLN A 17 9.52 -11.93 23.35
C GLN A 17 9.94 -11.35 22.00
N ALA A 18 10.33 -12.19 21.04
CA ALA A 18 10.68 -11.73 19.69
C ALA A 18 9.47 -11.18 18.94
N TYR A 19 8.28 -11.75 19.15
CA TYR A 19 7.01 -11.26 18.59
C TYR A 19 6.66 -9.88 19.16
N ALA A 20 6.65 -9.75 20.49
CA ALA A 20 6.37 -8.49 21.17
C ALA A 20 7.36 -7.38 20.75
N GLN A 21 8.66 -7.70 20.65
CA GLN A 21 9.67 -6.72 20.21
C GLN A 21 9.43 -6.19 18.79
N LYS A 22 9.00 -7.02 17.84
CA LYS A 22 8.71 -6.56 16.48
C LYS A 22 7.51 -5.62 16.46
N GLN A 23 6.47 -5.94 17.22
CA GLN A 23 5.28 -5.11 17.33
C GLN A 23 5.61 -3.75 17.96
N ASP A 24 6.44 -3.72 19.00
CA ASP A 24 6.93 -2.48 19.63
C ASP A 24 7.78 -1.67 18.65
N ASP A 25 8.68 -2.30 17.89
CA ASP A 25 9.52 -1.61 16.90
C ASP A 25 8.67 -0.99 15.78
N MET A 26 7.60 -1.67 15.30
CA MET A 26 6.65 -1.11 14.33
C MET A 26 5.85 0.04 14.93
N ARG A 27 5.34 -0.11 16.16
CA ARG A 27 4.62 0.95 16.87
C ARG A 27 5.46 2.21 17.00
N LEU A 28 6.69 2.09 17.49
CA LEU A 28 7.62 3.22 17.63
C LEU A 28 7.93 3.90 16.28
N ALA A 29 8.02 3.12 15.19
CA ALA A 29 8.22 3.68 13.87
C ALA A 29 7.01 4.49 13.40
N VAL A 30 5.79 3.96 13.56
CA VAL A 30 4.55 4.68 13.22
C VAL A 30 4.39 5.92 14.09
N GLU A 31 4.57 5.80 15.42
CA GLU A 31 4.42 6.94 16.35
C GLU A 31 5.37 8.09 15.99
N TYR A 32 6.59 7.78 15.56
CA TYR A 32 7.52 8.81 15.11
C TYR A 32 7.11 9.39 13.75
N LEU A 33 6.91 8.54 12.73
CA LEU A 33 6.59 8.98 11.37
C LEU A 33 5.26 9.76 11.32
N ALA A 34 4.27 9.38 12.11
CA ALA A 34 2.98 10.07 12.21
C ALA A 34 2.93 11.11 13.34
N SER A 35 4.09 11.55 13.88
CA SER A 35 4.11 12.55 14.93
C SER A 35 3.78 13.96 14.41
N GLN A 36 3.29 14.81 15.32
CA GLN A 36 3.04 16.23 15.03
C GLN A 36 4.31 16.98 14.63
N GLU A 37 5.48 16.55 15.12
CA GLU A 37 6.78 17.12 14.81
C GLU A 37 7.11 17.07 13.31
N LEU A 38 6.71 15.97 12.64
CA LEU A 38 6.94 15.79 11.21
C LEU A 38 5.93 16.58 10.33
N GLY A 39 4.96 17.25 10.92
CA GLY A 39 4.05 18.16 10.20
C GLY A 39 3.35 17.50 9.00
N GLY A 40 3.12 16.17 9.05
CA GLY A 40 2.47 15.40 8.01
C GLY A 40 3.35 15.10 6.77
N ARG A 41 4.65 15.15 6.90
CA ARG A 41 5.67 14.64 5.92
C ARG A 41 5.46 15.08 4.47
N PHE A 42 4.96 16.31 4.28
CA PHE A 42 4.75 16.81 2.90
C PHE A 42 6.09 16.85 2.14
N PRO A 43 6.16 16.38 0.88
CA PRO A 43 7.40 16.32 0.11
C PRO A 43 8.16 17.65 0.06
N ALA A 44 9.47 17.61 0.26
CA ALA A 44 10.39 18.76 0.36
C ALA A 44 10.12 19.69 1.58
N SER A 45 9.40 19.24 2.59
CA SER A 45 9.27 19.97 3.87
C SER A 45 10.36 19.53 4.88
N ALA A 46 10.42 20.24 6.02
CA ALA A 46 11.24 19.79 7.14
C ALA A 46 10.83 18.38 7.65
N GLY A 47 9.50 18.10 7.66
CA GLY A 47 8.98 16.78 8.04
C GLY A 47 9.38 15.66 7.08
N ASP A 48 9.42 15.93 5.77
CA ASP A 48 9.96 14.99 4.76
C ASP A 48 11.44 14.66 5.06
N THR A 49 12.24 15.69 5.38
CA THR A 49 13.64 15.51 5.76
C THR A 49 13.78 14.66 7.03
N LEU A 50 13.04 14.96 8.09
CA LEU A 50 13.09 14.23 9.35
C LEU A 50 12.63 12.76 9.18
N ALA A 51 11.57 12.52 8.41
CA ALA A 51 11.09 11.17 8.11
C ALA A 51 12.15 10.34 7.36
N SER A 52 12.75 10.93 6.34
CA SER A 52 13.78 10.26 5.56
C SER A 52 15.06 9.98 6.35
N GLU A 53 15.48 10.92 7.20
CA GLU A 53 16.63 10.74 8.11
C GLU A 53 16.36 9.63 9.13
N PHE A 54 15.13 9.53 9.66
CA PHE A 54 14.73 8.45 10.56
C PHE A 54 14.85 7.08 9.86
N ILE A 55 14.27 6.93 8.66
CA ILE A 55 14.34 5.68 7.89
C ILE A 55 15.80 5.32 7.61
N VAL A 56 16.60 6.26 7.13
CA VAL A 56 18.03 6.04 6.86
C VAL A 56 18.79 5.69 8.15
N GLY A 57 18.44 6.31 9.28
CA GLY A 57 18.97 5.96 10.59
C GLY A 57 18.72 4.50 10.97
N LYS A 58 17.49 4.00 10.75
CA LYS A 58 17.14 2.58 10.95
C LYS A 58 17.94 1.67 10.03
N LEU A 59 18.06 2.00 8.73
CA LEU A 59 18.86 1.22 7.78
C LEU A 59 20.35 1.15 8.16
N ARG A 60 20.93 2.26 8.61
CA ARG A 60 22.31 2.32 9.14
C ARG A 60 22.46 1.49 10.42
N GLY A 61 21.51 1.58 11.35
CA GLY A 61 21.48 0.77 12.57
C GLY A 61 21.47 -0.73 12.26
N MET A 62 20.79 -1.14 11.20
CA MET A 62 20.82 -2.52 10.69
C MET A 62 22.09 -2.86 9.89
N LYS A 63 23.07 -1.94 9.81
CA LYS A 63 24.35 -2.10 9.09
C LYS A 63 24.16 -2.41 7.60
N LEU A 64 23.17 -1.80 6.96
CA LEU A 64 23.05 -1.84 5.50
C LEU A 64 24.09 -0.93 4.85
N LYS A 65 24.54 -1.32 3.67
CA LYS A 65 25.52 -0.52 2.91
C LYS A 65 24.80 0.45 1.98
N PRO A 66 25.22 1.71 1.92
CA PRO A 66 24.72 2.66 0.92
C PRO A 66 24.94 2.15 -0.51
N VAL A 67 23.93 2.29 -1.35
CA VAL A 67 23.95 1.77 -2.73
C VAL A 67 23.87 2.84 -3.79
N VAL A 68 23.25 3.99 -3.48
CA VAL A 68 23.12 5.12 -4.41
C VAL A 68 24.41 5.92 -4.41
N LYS A 69 25.02 6.13 -5.59
CA LYS A 69 26.21 6.98 -5.73
C LYS A 69 25.80 8.43 -5.83
N GLY A 70 26.09 9.21 -4.79
CA GLY A 70 26.01 10.67 -4.84
C GLY A 70 27.30 11.29 -5.44
N LYS A 71 27.32 12.62 -5.58
CA LYS A 71 28.46 13.36 -6.13
C LYS A 71 29.76 13.17 -5.34
N LYS A 72 29.69 13.02 -4.03
CA LYS A 72 30.87 12.92 -3.14
C LYS A 72 31.00 11.57 -2.43
N GLN A 73 29.88 10.88 -2.14
CA GLN A 73 29.87 9.62 -1.43
C GLN A 73 28.60 8.81 -1.77
N LYS A 74 28.63 7.52 -1.45
CA LYS A 74 27.44 6.66 -1.55
C LYS A 74 26.47 7.00 -0.43
N GLY A 75 25.16 7.03 -0.77
CA GLY A 75 24.07 7.27 0.15
C GLY A 75 22.94 6.27 -0.03
N PHE A 76 21.83 6.53 0.63
CA PHE A 76 20.56 5.82 0.45
C PHE A 76 19.59 6.64 -0.41
N TYR A 77 19.84 7.92 -0.61
CA TYR A 77 18.94 8.86 -1.27
C TYR A 77 19.06 8.83 -2.79
N HIS A 78 17.95 8.64 -3.46
CA HIS A 78 17.75 8.84 -4.88
C HIS A 78 16.96 10.13 -5.07
N ASP A 79 17.70 11.25 -5.27
CA ASP A 79 17.13 12.59 -5.38
C ASP A 79 16.41 12.78 -6.71
N PHE A 80 15.27 13.47 -6.67
CA PHE A 80 14.52 13.88 -7.85
C PHE A 80 13.79 15.22 -7.63
N THR A 81 13.33 15.82 -8.72
CA THR A 81 12.58 17.07 -8.70
C THR A 81 11.21 16.89 -9.35
N PHE A 82 10.22 17.61 -8.86
CA PHE A 82 8.89 17.66 -9.46
C PHE A 82 8.32 19.09 -9.39
N GLN A 83 7.31 19.35 -10.22
CA GLN A 83 6.61 20.63 -10.22
C GLN A 83 5.33 20.55 -9.40
N LYS A 84 5.14 21.50 -8.48
CA LYS A 84 3.85 21.73 -7.81
C LYS A 84 3.46 23.19 -7.99
N LYS A 85 2.43 23.43 -8.78
CA LYS A 85 2.09 24.79 -9.29
C LYS A 85 3.34 25.38 -9.98
N GLU A 86 3.76 26.57 -9.61
CA GLU A 86 4.92 27.27 -10.19
C GLU A 86 6.25 26.96 -9.49
N LYS A 87 6.26 26.07 -8.49
CA LYS A 87 7.45 25.76 -7.70
C LYS A 87 8.08 24.43 -8.10
N THR A 88 9.39 24.44 -8.34
CA THR A 88 10.19 23.22 -8.41
C THR A 88 10.50 22.75 -7.00
N MET A 89 10.12 21.55 -6.67
CA MET A 89 10.36 20.91 -5.38
C MET A 89 11.35 19.77 -5.54
N THR A 90 12.21 19.56 -4.54
CA THR A 90 13.20 18.48 -4.53
C THR A 90 12.96 17.61 -3.32
N THR A 91 12.81 16.32 -3.54
CA THR A 91 12.74 15.28 -2.52
C THR A 91 13.50 14.03 -3.01
N HIS A 92 13.34 12.90 -2.38
CA HIS A 92 14.05 11.68 -2.73
C HIS A 92 13.28 10.41 -2.42
N ASN A 93 13.68 9.33 -3.06
CA ASN A 93 13.39 7.97 -2.60
C ASN A 93 14.56 7.49 -1.73
N ILE A 94 14.27 6.61 -0.78
CA ILE A 94 15.28 5.95 0.05
C ILE A 94 15.42 4.51 -0.44
N ILE A 95 16.63 4.14 -0.85
CA ILE A 95 16.89 2.84 -1.48
C ILE A 95 17.93 2.06 -0.68
N ALA A 96 17.58 0.84 -0.31
CA ALA A 96 18.48 -0.12 0.31
C ALA A 96 18.45 -1.46 -0.44
N VAL A 97 19.55 -2.20 -0.42
CA VAL A 97 19.63 -3.49 -1.10
C VAL A 97 20.25 -4.55 -0.21
N ILE A 98 19.60 -5.69 -0.18
CA ILE A 98 20.16 -6.92 0.40
C ILE A 98 20.47 -7.88 -0.73
N PRO A 99 21.77 -8.12 -1.02
CA PRO A 99 22.18 -9.04 -2.09
C PRO A 99 21.74 -10.47 -1.80
N GLY A 100 21.22 -11.14 -2.81
CA GLY A 100 20.89 -12.56 -2.76
C GLY A 100 22.11 -13.46 -2.54
N LYS A 101 21.88 -14.71 -2.11
CA LYS A 101 22.94 -15.69 -1.83
C LYS A 101 23.11 -16.73 -2.94
N ASP A 102 22.11 -16.94 -3.79
CA ASP A 102 22.20 -17.90 -4.89
C ASP A 102 23.06 -17.35 -6.02
N LYS A 103 23.88 -18.21 -6.65
CA LYS A 103 24.83 -17.78 -7.69
C LYS A 103 24.14 -17.26 -8.95
N ARG A 104 22.99 -17.81 -9.31
CA ARG A 104 22.19 -17.44 -10.49
C ARG A 104 21.15 -16.37 -10.13
N LEU A 105 20.31 -16.63 -9.11
CA LEU A 105 19.16 -15.80 -8.79
C LEU A 105 19.53 -14.44 -8.14
N LYS A 106 20.72 -14.28 -7.58
CA LYS A 106 21.16 -13.01 -6.98
C LYS A 106 21.21 -11.82 -7.95
N HIS A 107 21.16 -12.09 -9.25
CA HIS A 107 21.12 -11.06 -10.31
C HIS A 107 19.69 -10.65 -10.69
N GLU A 108 18.69 -11.30 -10.10
CA GLU A 108 17.29 -10.95 -10.18
C GLU A 108 16.88 -10.26 -8.89
N TYR A 109 16.10 -9.18 -9.02
CA TYR A 109 15.74 -8.29 -7.91
C TYR A 109 14.24 -8.24 -7.71
N ILE A 110 13.82 -8.37 -6.46
CA ILE A 110 12.45 -8.08 -6.03
C ILE A 110 12.47 -6.71 -5.38
N VAL A 111 11.62 -5.79 -5.83
CA VAL A 111 11.39 -4.52 -5.14
C VAL A 111 10.32 -4.73 -4.08
N VAL A 112 10.58 -4.27 -2.85
CA VAL A 112 9.61 -4.21 -1.75
C VAL A 112 9.52 -2.75 -1.36
N GLY A 113 8.33 -2.16 -1.46
CA GLY A 113 8.16 -0.72 -1.31
C GLY A 113 6.97 -0.29 -0.47
N SER A 114 7.08 0.93 0.04
CA SER A 114 6.06 1.77 0.65
C SER A 114 6.38 3.22 0.31
N HIS A 115 5.44 4.15 0.48
CA HIS A 115 5.75 5.58 0.43
C HIS A 115 5.82 6.17 1.83
N TYR A 116 6.68 7.18 2.03
CA TYR A 116 6.88 7.77 3.35
C TYR A 116 6.38 9.22 3.45
N ASP A 117 6.02 9.85 2.33
CA ASP A 117 5.39 11.17 2.32
C ASP A 117 3.90 11.11 2.68
N HIS A 118 3.31 12.28 2.99
CA HIS A 118 1.88 12.44 3.17
C HIS A 118 1.45 13.89 2.91
N LEU A 119 0.22 14.26 3.30
CA LEU A 119 -0.47 15.48 2.88
C LEU A 119 0.01 16.78 3.57
N GLY A 120 0.88 16.71 4.58
CA GLY A 120 1.31 17.87 5.33
C GLY A 120 0.20 18.46 6.21
N LEU A 121 -0.03 19.76 6.06
CA LEU A 121 -1.06 20.48 6.82
C LEU A 121 -2.47 20.39 6.20
N GLY A 122 -2.62 19.64 5.12
CA GLY A 122 -3.92 19.55 4.45
C GLY A 122 -4.36 20.85 3.78
N GLY A 123 -5.66 21.17 3.88
CA GLY A 123 -6.27 22.33 3.24
C GLY A 123 -6.70 22.07 1.79
N THR A 124 -7.24 23.09 1.15
CA THR A 124 -7.78 23.01 -0.21
C THR A 124 -6.71 22.64 -1.23
N GLY A 125 -6.97 21.59 -2.04
CA GLY A 125 -6.06 21.11 -3.10
C GLY A 125 -4.89 20.27 -2.61
N SER A 126 -4.93 19.83 -1.34
CA SER A 126 -3.90 18.93 -0.76
C SER A 126 -4.18 17.44 -0.97
N GLY A 127 -5.39 17.06 -1.38
CA GLY A 127 -5.88 15.68 -1.31
C GLY A 127 -6.65 15.37 -0.02
N SER A 128 -6.65 16.31 0.97
CA SER A 128 -7.40 16.15 2.22
C SER A 128 -8.90 15.98 1.99
N ARG A 129 -9.50 15.03 2.69
CA ARG A 129 -10.96 14.85 2.76
C ARG A 129 -11.65 15.83 3.71
N ARG A 130 -10.84 16.68 4.38
CA ARG A 130 -11.25 17.83 5.18
C ARG A 130 -10.62 19.10 4.62
N PRO A 131 -10.96 19.52 3.38
CA PRO A 131 -10.28 20.61 2.69
C PRO A 131 -10.39 21.96 3.40
N ASP A 132 -11.41 22.15 4.23
CA ASP A 132 -11.61 23.36 5.04
C ASP A 132 -10.80 23.35 6.35
N THR A 133 -10.07 22.28 6.62
CA THR A 133 -9.26 22.13 7.84
C THR A 133 -7.78 22.21 7.47
N VAL A 134 -7.08 23.20 8.07
CA VAL A 134 -5.63 23.29 8.03
C VAL A 134 -5.09 22.77 9.35
N ALA A 135 -4.63 21.53 9.34
CA ALA A 135 -4.06 20.84 10.50
C ALA A 135 -3.08 19.76 10.00
N VAL A 136 -2.20 19.30 10.87
CA VAL A 136 -1.30 18.19 10.53
C VAL A 136 -2.14 16.95 10.16
N HIS A 137 -1.85 16.38 9.00
CA HIS A 137 -2.33 15.08 8.57
C HIS A 137 -1.24 14.05 8.89
N PRO A 138 -1.37 13.30 10.00
CA PRO A 138 -0.29 12.44 10.48
C PRO A 138 0.03 11.28 9.54
N GLY A 139 -0.97 10.73 8.83
CA GLY A 139 -0.79 9.62 7.91
C GLY A 139 -0.23 8.39 8.61
N ALA A 140 -0.90 7.94 9.68
CA ALA A 140 -0.43 6.79 10.45
C ALA A 140 -0.63 5.48 9.69
N ASP A 141 -1.82 5.29 9.11
CA ASP A 141 -2.06 4.16 8.20
C ASP A 141 -1.52 4.48 6.82
N ASP A 142 -1.72 5.70 6.36
CA ASP A 142 -1.29 6.19 5.05
C ASP A 142 -0.05 7.12 5.14
N ASN A 143 1.23 6.65 5.02
CA ASN A 143 1.56 5.24 4.92
C ASN A 143 2.70 4.88 5.89
N ALA A 144 2.70 5.48 7.13
CA ALA A 144 3.66 5.08 8.15
C ALA A 144 3.53 3.59 8.55
N SER A 145 2.33 3.00 8.38
CA SER A 145 2.10 1.57 8.60
C SER A 145 2.90 0.71 7.63
N GLY A 146 2.87 1.04 6.33
CA GLY A 146 3.67 0.37 5.30
C GLY A 146 5.16 0.50 5.55
N ASP A 147 5.64 1.71 5.88
CA ASP A 147 7.05 1.95 6.21
C ASP A 147 7.52 1.10 7.39
N ALA A 148 6.72 1.01 8.44
CA ALA A 148 7.05 0.22 9.62
C ALA A 148 7.18 -1.27 9.30
N VAL A 149 6.26 -1.82 8.49
CA VAL A 149 6.32 -3.22 8.04
C VAL A 149 7.53 -3.44 7.13
N VAL A 150 7.80 -2.53 6.18
CA VAL A 150 8.98 -2.63 5.28
C VAL A 150 10.28 -2.58 6.08
N LEU A 151 10.40 -1.76 7.13
CA LEU A 151 11.57 -1.73 8.00
C LEU A 151 11.80 -3.07 8.72
N GLU A 152 10.74 -3.75 9.16
CA GLU A 152 10.85 -5.09 9.78
C GLU A 152 11.19 -6.17 8.74
N LEU A 153 10.67 -6.06 7.50
CA LEU A 153 11.11 -6.93 6.40
C LEU A 153 12.60 -6.76 6.09
N VAL A 154 13.11 -5.52 6.10
CA VAL A 154 14.56 -5.25 5.99
C VAL A 154 15.32 -5.99 7.10
N ARG A 155 14.86 -5.88 8.34
CA ARG A 155 15.49 -6.55 9.51
C ARG A 155 15.49 -8.06 9.34
N HIS A 156 14.37 -8.64 8.89
CA HIS A 156 14.24 -10.07 8.64
C HIS A 156 15.22 -10.54 7.57
N PHE A 157 15.15 -9.98 6.36
CA PHE A 157 15.96 -10.44 5.21
C PHE A 157 17.45 -10.09 5.35
N LYS A 158 17.81 -9.14 6.22
CA LYS A 158 19.20 -8.91 6.60
C LYS A 158 19.77 -10.08 7.40
N LYS A 159 18.96 -10.76 8.23
CA LYS A 159 19.34 -11.96 9.01
C LYS A 159 19.24 -13.23 8.16
N VAL A 160 18.12 -13.39 7.45
CA VAL A 160 17.81 -14.57 6.63
C VAL A 160 17.90 -14.18 5.17
N ARG A 161 19.11 -14.27 4.60
CA ARG A 161 19.34 -13.88 3.20
C ARG A 161 18.60 -14.80 2.24
N SER A 162 17.84 -14.18 1.34
CA SER A 162 17.10 -14.85 0.26
C SER A 162 17.98 -15.30 -0.90
N PRO A 163 17.55 -16.22 -1.76
CA PRO A 163 18.24 -16.56 -3.01
C PRO A 163 18.36 -15.35 -3.97
N ARG A 164 17.24 -14.66 -4.26
CA ARG A 164 17.21 -13.41 -5.04
C ARG A 164 17.63 -12.20 -4.19
N SER A 165 18.11 -11.18 -4.85
CA SER A 165 18.36 -9.88 -4.22
C SER A 165 17.05 -9.15 -3.96
N ILE A 166 17.00 -8.35 -2.88
CA ILE A 166 15.83 -7.55 -2.54
C ILE A 166 16.24 -6.08 -2.49
N ILE A 167 15.51 -5.25 -3.23
CA ILE A 167 15.56 -3.81 -3.15
C ILE A 167 14.44 -3.35 -2.24
N PHE A 168 14.75 -2.66 -1.16
CA PHE A 168 13.78 -1.97 -0.31
C PHE A 168 13.75 -0.51 -0.73
N ALA A 169 12.57 -0.01 -1.08
CA ALA A 169 12.36 1.34 -1.57
C ALA A 169 11.28 2.03 -0.74
N PHE A 170 11.62 3.16 -0.14
CA PHE A 170 10.66 4.05 0.50
C PHE A 170 10.50 5.24 -0.46
N PHE A 171 9.34 5.33 -1.09
CA PHE A 171 9.09 6.31 -2.13
C PHE A 171 8.68 7.65 -1.51
N GLY A 172 9.17 8.75 -2.10
CA GLY A 172 8.72 10.09 -1.76
C GLY A 172 7.78 10.64 -2.81
N ALA A 173 6.91 11.58 -2.41
CA ALA A 173 5.98 12.25 -3.30
C ALA A 173 5.01 11.30 -4.05
N GLU A 174 4.58 10.23 -3.41
CA GLU A 174 3.51 9.35 -3.87
C GLU A 174 2.20 10.13 -4.00
N GLU A 175 1.83 10.87 -2.95
CA GLU A 175 0.64 11.73 -2.82
C GLU A 175 0.57 12.87 -3.86
N GLN A 176 1.66 13.11 -4.55
CA GLN A 176 1.74 14.07 -5.65
C GLN A 176 1.57 13.39 -7.02
N GLY A 177 1.09 12.15 -7.05
CA GLY A 177 0.80 11.36 -8.24
C GLY A 177 1.90 10.38 -8.61
N LEU A 178 2.36 9.56 -7.65
CA LEU A 178 3.34 8.49 -7.83
C LEU A 178 4.70 9.01 -8.36
N VAL A 179 5.08 10.22 -7.94
CA VAL A 179 6.25 10.89 -8.55
C VAL A 179 7.53 10.11 -8.27
N GLY A 180 7.72 9.67 -7.02
CA GLY A 180 8.93 8.96 -6.61
C GLY A 180 9.13 7.63 -7.32
N SER A 181 8.10 6.79 -7.38
CA SER A 181 8.17 5.49 -8.06
C SER A 181 8.36 5.64 -9.57
N LYS A 182 7.72 6.63 -10.21
CA LYS A 182 7.97 6.96 -11.63
C LYS A 182 9.42 7.35 -11.86
N HIS A 183 9.97 8.23 -11.02
CA HIS A 183 11.39 8.60 -11.09
C HIS A 183 12.32 7.42 -10.85
N PHE A 184 11.98 6.50 -9.93
CA PHE A 184 12.75 5.28 -9.70
C PHE A 184 12.77 4.39 -10.95
N VAL A 185 11.61 4.12 -11.55
CA VAL A 185 11.51 3.30 -12.77
C VAL A 185 12.27 3.93 -13.94
N GLU A 186 12.13 5.24 -14.14
CA GLU A 186 12.88 5.94 -15.18
C GLU A 186 14.40 5.94 -14.92
N TRP A 187 14.82 6.09 -13.67
CA TRP A 187 16.22 6.01 -13.30
C TRP A 187 16.80 4.65 -13.61
N MET A 188 16.03 3.57 -13.36
CA MET A 188 16.44 2.20 -13.67
C MET A 188 16.45 1.89 -15.18
N ARG A 189 15.66 2.60 -16.00
CA ARG A 189 15.67 2.49 -17.47
C ARG A 189 16.89 3.14 -18.11
N LYS A 190 17.40 4.22 -17.51
CA LYS A 190 18.56 4.93 -18.06
C LYS A 190 19.78 4.04 -17.90
N GLU A 191 20.41 3.66 -19.01
CA GLU A 191 21.57 2.75 -19.09
C GLU A 191 22.80 3.22 -18.34
N ASP A 192 22.75 4.39 -17.68
CA ASP A 192 23.85 4.93 -16.90
C ASP A 192 23.91 4.33 -15.48
N ASN A 193 24.10 3.00 -15.43
CA ASN A 193 24.28 2.20 -14.21
C ASN A 193 25.47 2.65 -13.34
N ARG A 194 26.24 3.67 -13.77
CA ARG A 194 27.37 4.22 -13.01
C ARG A 194 26.96 4.92 -11.72
N ARG A 195 25.67 5.23 -11.54
CA ARG A 195 25.13 5.87 -10.31
C ARG A 195 24.73 4.86 -9.24
N ILE A 196 24.42 3.61 -9.62
CA ILE A 196 24.08 2.53 -8.70
C ILE A 196 25.29 1.60 -8.58
N ASN A 197 25.65 1.20 -7.36
CA ASN A 197 26.79 0.31 -7.15
C ASN A 197 26.42 -1.17 -7.38
N LEU A 198 25.36 -1.45 -8.14
CA LEU A 198 24.86 -2.77 -8.44
C LEU A 198 24.81 -2.95 -9.95
N PRO A 199 25.17 -4.12 -10.44
CA PRO A 199 25.16 -4.43 -11.87
C PRO A 199 23.74 -4.85 -12.30
N PHE A 200 22.74 -3.98 -12.15
CA PHE A 200 21.39 -4.26 -12.63
C PHE A 200 20.73 -3.03 -13.24
N ASP A 201 19.85 -3.28 -14.17
CA ASP A 201 18.97 -2.34 -14.82
C ASP A 201 17.50 -2.71 -14.53
N LEU A 202 16.55 -2.05 -15.16
CA LEU A 202 15.14 -2.35 -15.01
C LEU A 202 14.80 -3.82 -15.35
N LYS A 203 15.51 -4.43 -16.32
CA LYS A 203 15.30 -5.82 -16.74
C LYS A 203 15.66 -6.83 -15.64
N GLY A 204 16.52 -6.44 -14.71
CA GLY A 204 16.85 -7.25 -13.54
C GLY A 204 15.78 -7.25 -12.47
N ILE A 205 14.80 -6.33 -12.50
CA ILE A 205 13.68 -6.31 -11.57
C ILE A 205 12.62 -7.29 -12.06
N VAL A 206 12.38 -8.35 -11.29
CA VAL A 206 11.50 -9.46 -11.67
C VAL A 206 10.12 -9.40 -11.03
N ALA A 207 9.95 -8.61 -9.97
CA ALA A 207 8.67 -8.37 -9.32
C ALA A 207 8.74 -7.15 -8.39
N MET A 208 7.56 -6.56 -8.10
CA MET A 208 7.42 -5.56 -7.03
C MET A 208 6.30 -5.96 -6.07
N VAL A 209 6.56 -5.83 -4.77
CA VAL A 209 5.60 -5.99 -3.68
C VAL A 209 5.45 -4.64 -3.01
N ASN A 210 4.25 -4.05 -3.08
CA ASN A 210 3.93 -2.75 -2.52
C ASN A 210 3.05 -2.88 -1.28
N LEU A 211 3.37 -2.13 -0.25
CA LEU A 211 2.59 -2.07 0.99
C LEU A 211 2.10 -0.64 1.18
N ASP A 212 0.77 -0.48 1.24
CA ASP A 212 0.16 0.82 1.42
C ASP A 212 -1.16 0.67 2.17
N MET A 213 -1.29 1.38 3.31
CA MET A 213 -2.40 1.27 4.24
C MET A 213 -2.58 -0.16 4.77
N VAL A 214 -1.60 -0.64 5.53
CA VAL A 214 -1.58 -2.02 6.09
C VAL A 214 -1.80 -2.08 7.60
N GLY A 215 -2.22 -0.98 8.21
CA GLY A 215 -2.38 -0.85 9.65
C GLY A 215 -3.81 -0.96 10.16
N ARG A 216 -4.83 -1.13 9.32
CA ARG A 216 -6.24 -1.13 9.72
C ARG A 216 -6.94 -2.46 9.47
N MET A 217 -6.20 -3.56 9.58
CA MET A 217 -6.76 -4.91 9.39
C MET A 217 -8.00 -5.15 10.25
N ARG A 218 -9.06 -5.65 9.62
CA ARG A 218 -10.32 -6.07 10.23
C ARG A 218 -10.59 -7.52 9.83
N ASP A 219 -11.16 -8.30 10.73
CA ASP A 219 -11.59 -9.67 10.48
C ASP A 219 -10.51 -10.57 9.83
N ASN A 220 -9.24 -10.33 10.18
CA ASN A 220 -8.06 -10.98 9.58
C ASN A 220 -8.03 -10.89 8.04
N ALA A 221 -8.61 -9.83 7.46
CA ALA A 221 -8.71 -9.67 6.02
C ALA A 221 -7.61 -8.75 5.45
N LEU A 222 -7.03 -9.19 4.34
CA LEU A 222 -6.02 -8.49 3.56
C LEU A 222 -6.40 -8.51 2.09
N SER A 223 -6.27 -7.40 1.39
CA SER A 223 -6.42 -7.34 -0.06
C SER A 223 -5.06 -7.43 -0.74
N VAL A 224 -4.98 -8.27 -1.77
CA VAL A 224 -3.79 -8.40 -2.63
C VAL A 224 -4.20 -8.22 -4.08
N SER A 225 -3.86 -7.07 -4.65
CA SER A 225 -4.07 -6.76 -6.07
C SER A 225 -2.83 -7.11 -6.90
N GLY A 226 -3.00 -7.23 -8.22
CA GLY A 226 -1.93 -7.59 -9.14
C GLY A 226 -1.72 -9.09 -9.32
N THR A 227 -2.59 -9.92 -8.74
CA THR A 227 -2.44 -11.39 -8.78
C THR A 227 -2.53 -11.98 -10.19
N GLY A 228 -3.07 -11.23 -11.16
CA GLY A 228 -3.09 -11.60 -12.58
C GLY A 228 -1.88 -11.12 -13.38
N THR A 229 -1.00 -10.30 -12.80
CA THR A 229 0.17 -9.74 -13.52
C THR A 229 1.29 -10.76 -13.75
N SER A 230 1.18 -11.94 -13.15
CA SER A 230 2.00 -13.12 -13.43
C SER A 230 1.18 -14.39 -13.27
N SER A 231 1.43 -15.40 -14.09
CA SER A 231 0.75 -16.70 -14.03
C SER A 231 0.96 -17.45 -12.70
N GLN A 232 2.03 -17.11 -11.97
CA GLN A 232 2.39 -17.76 -10.72
C GLN A 232 1.79 -17.06 -9.47
N PHE A 233 1.33 -15.82 -9.57
CA PHE A 233 1.05 -15.02 -8.38
C PHE A 233 -0.20 -15.46 -7.63
N LYS A 234 -1.31 -15.70 -8.32
CA LYS A 234 -2.57 -16.06 -7.65
C LYS A 234 -2.40 -17.28 -6.75
N THR A 235 -1.91 -18.39 -7.29
CA THR A 235 -1.70 -19.62 -6.53
C THR A 235 -0.73 -19.41 -5.36
N MET A 236 0.35 -18.65 -5.55
CA MET A 236 1.30 -18.36 -4.49
C MET A 236 0.66 -17.54 -3.35
N VAL A 237 -0.11 -16.50 -3.68
CA VAL A 237 -0.84 -15.65 -2.72
C VAL A 237 -1.82 -16.48 -1.91
N GLU A 238 -2.64 -17.32 -2.56
CA GLU A 238 -3.62 -18.19 -1.92
C GLU A 238 -2.95 -19.21 -0.98
N GLN A 239 -1.87 -19.85 -1.40
CA GLN A 239 -1.12 -20.79 -0.56
C GLN A 239 -0.49 -20.13 0.67
N VAL A 240 -0.03 -18.87 0.58
CA VAL A 240 0.48 -18.13 1.73
C VAL A 240 -0.67 -17.77 2.67
N ALA A 241 -1.83 -17.40 2.15
CA ALA A 241 -3.03 -17.09 2.92
C ALA A 241 -3.47 -18.28 3.79
N GLU A 242 -3.52 -19.48 3.19
CA GLU A 242 -3.83 -20.72 3.92
C GLU A 242 -2.88 -20.99 5.09
N GLN A 243 -1.59 -20.67 4.93
CA GLN A 243 -0.58 -20.91 5.97
C GLN A 243 -0.60 -19.88 7.10
N THR A 244 -1.02 -18.64 6.80
CA THR A 244 -1.04 -17.53 7.74
C THR A 244 -2.40 -17.29 8.38
N ASN A 245 -3.41 -18.11 8.01
CA ASN A 245 -4.78 -17.98 8.49
C ASN A 245 -5.38 -16.59 8.28
N LEU A 246 -5.04 -15.96 7.13
CA LEU A 246 -5.62 -14.70 6.70
C LEU A 246 -6.69 -14.92 5.63
N HIS A 247 -7.74 -14.12 5.69
CA HIS A 247 -8.69 -13.98 4.58
C HIS A 247 -8.11 -13.05 3.54
N VAL A 248 -7.59 -13.59 2.43
CA VAL A 248 -6.97 -12.80 1.38
C VAL A 248 -7.89 -12.68 0.17
N SER A 249 -8.32 -11.44 -0.11
CA SER A 249 -9.03 -11.09 -1.33
C SER A 249 -8.04 -10.83 -2.46
N CYS A 250 -8.18 -11.57 -3.56
CA CYS A 250 -7.29 -11.48 -4.72
C CYS A 250 -7.95 -10.68 -5.85
N THR A 251 -7.27 -9.64 -6.34
CA THR A 251 -7.68 -8.89 -7.52
C THR A 251 -6.60 -9.04 -8.62
N PRO A 252 -6.97 -9.47 -9.84
CA PRO A 252 -5.99 -9.71 -10.90
C PRO A 252 -5.34 -8.43 -11.42
N ASP A 253 -6.02 -7.28 -11.36
CA ASP A 253 -5.55 -6.01 -11.86
C ASP A 253 -4.32 -5.51 -11.09
N GLY A 254 -3.27 -5.17 -11.83
CA GLY A 254 -2.05 -4.59 -11.28
C GLY A 254 -2.01 -3.06 -11.32
N TYR A 255 -3.01 -2.41 -11.90
CA TYR A 255 -3.12 -0.96 -11.86
C TYR A 255 -3.89 -0.53 -10.62
N GLY A 256 -3.45 0.57 -9.99
CA GLY A 256 -4.08 1.04 -8.76
C GLY A 256 -3.55 2.41 -8.35
N PRO A 257 -4.04 2.92 -7.21
CA PRO A 257 -3.73 4.28 -6.75
C PRO A 257 -2.45 4.35 -5.90
N SER A 258 -1.48 3.44 -6.09
CA SER A 258 -0.23 3.45 -5.33
C SER A 258 0.98 3.08 -6.22
N ASP A 259 2.19 3.11 -5.66
CA ASP A 259 3.48 3.04 -6.35
C ASP A 259 3.66 1.81 -7.27
N HIS A 260 2.98 0.69 -7.00
CA HIS A 260 2.99 -0.51 -7.85
C HIS A 260 2.56 -0.21 -9.30
N ALA A 261 1.70 0.79 -9.50
CA ALA A 261 1.24 1.15 -10.84
C ALA A 261 2.38 1.65 -11.76
N SER A 262 3.43 2.25 -11.19
CA SER A 262 4.61 2.66 -11.95
C SER A 262 5.40 1.46 -12.48
N PHE A 263 5.38 0.34 -11.78
CA PHE A 263 6.07 -0.89 -12.17
C PHE A 263 5.27 -1.68 -13.22
N VAL A 264 3.96 -1.81 -13.06
CA VAL A 264 3.09 -2.41 -14.09
C VAL A 264 3.23 -1.65 -15.41
N ALA A 265 3.26 -0.31 -15.37
CA ALA A 265 3.48 0.51 -16.55
C ALA A 265 4.87 0.30 -17.21
N ALA A 266 5.75 -0.44 -16.55
CA ALA A 266 7.08 -0.84 -17.02
C ALA A 266 7.21 -2.35 -17.28
N ASP A 267 6.07 -3.05 -17.42
CA ASP A 267 5.99 -4.48 -17.69
C ASP A 267 6.64 -5.36 -16.59
N ILE A 268 6.58 -4.89 -15.33
CA ILE A 268 7.04 -5.63 -14.15
C ILE A 268 5.81 -6.15 -13.40
N PRO A 269 5.73 -7.46 -13.10
CA PRO A 269 4.62 -8.01 -12.34
C PRO A 269 4.64 -7.51 -10.89
N VAL A 270 3.43 -7.24 -10.35
CA VAL A 270 3.28 -6.59 -9.04
C VAL A 270 2.30 -7.32 -8.14
N LEU A 271 2.52 -7.18 -6.84
CA LEU A 271 1.55 -7.48 -5.79
C LEU A 271 1.40 -6.24 -4.91
N TYR A 272 0.19 -5.76 -4.74
CA TYR A 272 -0.15 -4.63 -3.89
C TYR A 272 -1.00 -5.09 -2.71
N LEU A 273 -0.50 -4.86 -1.50
CA LEU A 273 -1.10 -5.28 -0.25
C LEU A 273 -1.69 -4.07 0.48
N THR A 274 -2.96 -4.19 0.91
CA THR A 274 -3.64 -3.16 1.70
C THR A 274 -4.71 -3.78 2.62
N THR A 275 -4.98 -3.13 3.73
CA THR A 275 -6.11 -3.47 4.63
C THR A 275 -7.38 -2.69 4.32
N GLY A 276 -7.38 -1.93 3.19
CA GLY A 276 -8.53 -1.21 2.68
C GLY A 276 -8.71 0.18 3.26
N GLY A 277 -9.78 0.85 2.84
CA GLY A 277 -10.10 2.21 3.26
C GLY A 277 -10.70 2.30 4.67
N HIS A 278 -10.58 3.47 5.28
CA HIS A 278 -11.17 3.78 6.57
C HIS A 278 -11.59 5.26 6.65
N LEU A 279 -12.41 5.60 7.67
CA LEU A 279 -13.00 6.95 7.77
C LEU A 279 -11.96 8.06 7.93
N GLU A 280 -10.85 7.76 8.57
CA GLU A 280 -9.78 8.71 8.86
C GLU A 280 -8.80 8.90 7.69
N TYR A 281 -8.91 8.11 6.60
CA TYR A 281 -8.09 8.23 5.39
C TYR A 281 -8.06 9.68 4.89
N HIS A 282 -6.86 10.22 4.67
CA HIS A 282 -6.61 11.60 4.25
C HIS A 282 -7.27 12.66 5.16
N THR A 283 -7.27 12.42 6.47
CA THR A 283 -7.74 13.38 7.48
C THR A 283 -6.74 13.53 8.63
N PRO A 284 -6.86 14.58 9.46
CA PRO A 284 -6.07 14.68 10.71
C PRO A 284 -6.35 13.57 11.73
N GLY A 285 -7.36 12.73 11.49
CA GLY A 285 -7.73 11.60 12.35
C GLY A 285 -6.96 10.31 12.07
N ASP A 286 -6.16 10.23 11.01
CA ASP A 286 -5.29 9.08 10.75
C ASP A 286 -4.06 9.12 11.66
N ILE A 287 -4.25 8.67 12.90
CA ILE A 287 -3.31 8.75 14.01
C ILE A 287 -2.87 7.36 14.51
N PRO A 288 -1.69 7.22 15.14
CA PRO A 288 -1.14 5.92 15.57
C PRO A 288 -2.05 5.08 16.45
N SER A 289 -2.88 5.72 17.30
CA SER A 289 -3.78 5.01 18.21
C SER A 289 -4.97 4.33 17.53
N THR A 290 -5.21 4.60 16.26
CA THR A 290 -6.28 3.95 15.48
C THR A 290 -5.84 2.69 14.78
N LEU A 291 -4.55 2.35 14.81
CA LEU A 291 -4.00 1.19 14.13
C LEU A 291 -4.19 -0.11 14.90
N ASN A 292 -4.34 -1.19 14.14
CA ASN A 292 -4.33 -2.57 14.61
C ASN A 292 -2.92 -3.15 14.48
N TYR A 293 -2.09 -3.02 15.52
CA TYR A 293 -0.70 -3.50 15.49
C TYR A 293 -0.60 -5.04 15.44
N ASP A 294 -1.59 -5.77 15.96
CA ASP A 294 -1.67 -7.23 15.78
C ASP A 294 -1.90 -7.58 14.31
N GLY A 295 -2.79 -6.86 13.64
CA GLY A 295 -3.01 -6.98 12.20
C GLY A 295 -1.78 -6.60 11.37
N MET A 296 -1.02 -5.57 11.78
CA MET A 296 0.26 -5.23 11.13
C MET A 296 1.30 -6.36 11.28
N GLN A 297 1.35 -7.00 12.44
CA GLN A 297 2.22 -8.16 12.66
C GLN A 297 1.81 -9.34 11.75
N GLN A 298 0.52 -9.60 11.60
CA GLN A 298 0.02 -10.62 10.68
C GLN A 298 0.36 -10.28 9.22
N THR A 299 0.23 -9.01 8.82
CA THR A 299 0.66 -8.54 7.49
C THR A 299 2.16 -8.73 7.28
N LEU A 300 2.98 -8.43 8.30
CA LEU A 300 4.42 -8.67 8.26
C LEU A 300 4.75 -10.16 8.05
N GLU A 301 4.08 -11.05 8.77
CA GLU A 301 4.29 -12.51 8.66
C GLU A 301 3.87 -13.03 7.27
N TYR A 302 2.70 -12.61 6.80
CA TYR A 302 2.21 -12.92 5.46
C TYR A 302 3.19 -12.44 4.38
N THR A 303 3.60 -11.18 4.45
CA THR A 303 4.50 -10.58 3.46
C THR A 303 5.89 -11.20 3.49
N THR A 304 6.37 -11.58 4.68
CA THR A 304 7.66 -12.28 4.84
C THR A 304 7.64 -13.63 4.11
N GLU A 305 6.58 -14.42 4.28
CA GLU A 305 6.43 -15.71 3.60
C GLU A 305 6.26 -15.52 2.09
N LEU A 306 5.43 -14.55 1.67
CA LEU A 306 5.21 -14.22 0.26
C LEU A 306 6.53 -13.86 -0.45
N ILE A 307 7.33 -12.97 0.12
CA ILE A 307 8.63 -12.59 -0.43
C ILE A 307 9.60 -13.77 -0.40
N THR A 308 9.59 -14.59 0.64
CA THR A 308 10.46 -15.77 0.75
C THR A 308 10.19 -16.75 -0.38
N ARG A 309 8.92 -17.03 -0.70
CA ARG A 309 8.53 -17.87 -1.83
C ARG A 309 8.94 -17.25 -3.16
N LEU A 310 8.58 -16.00 -3.37
CA LEU A 310 8.91 -15.26 -4.58
C LEU A 310 10.43 -15.22 -4.82
N ALA A 311 11.22 -15.01 -3.76
CA ALA A 311 12.68 -15.00 -3.85
C ALA A 311 13.30 -16.38 -4.10
N SER A 312 12.57 -17.45 -3.78
CA SER A 312 13.06 -18.83 -3.90
C SER A 312 12.56 -19.55 -5.15
N MET A 313 11.64 -18.96 -5.91
CA MET A 313 11.11 -19.54 -7.13
C MET A 313 12.24 -19.86 -8.13
N PRO A 314 12.30 -21.09 -8.70
CA PRO A 314 13.33 -21.44 -9.68
C PRO A 314 13.24 -20.66 -10.99
N GLN A 315 12.00 -20.33 -11.42
CA GLN A 315 11.72 -19.54 -12.61
C GLN A 315 11.56 -18.06 -12.25
N THR A 316 11.91 -17.20 -13.18
CA THR A 316 11.57 -15.78 -13.13
C THR A 316 10.06 -15.63 -13.35
N PRO A 317 9.34 -14.84 -12.53
CA PRO A 317 7.94 -14.53 -12.81
C PRO A 317 7.77 -13.95 -14.22
N ASP A 318 6.77 -14.46 -14.95
CA ASP A 318 6.36 -13.88 -16.22
C ASP A 318 5.57 -12.58 -15.99
N PHE A 319 5.53 -11.72 -17.00
CA PHE A 319 4.64 -10.57 -16.98
C PHE A 319 3.43 -10.82 -17.88
N ILE A 320 2.24 -10.64 -17.31
CA ILE A 320 0.97 -10.70 -18.02
C ILE A 320 0.33 -9.32 -17.92
N ASN A 321 0.14 -8.68 -19.06
CA ASN A 321 -0.67 -7.47 -19.10
C ASN A 321 -2.14 -7.86 -18.94
N VAL A 322 -2.72 -7.53 -17.79
CA VAL A 322 -4.13 -7.80 -17.49
C VAL A 322 -4.99 -6.74 -18.18
N PRO A 323 -5.77 -7.10 -19.22
CA PRO A 323 -6.69 -6.14 -19.83
C PRO A 323 -7.85 -5.89 -18.85
N GLY A 324 -7.91 -4.72 -18.28
CA GLY A 324 -9.02 -4.41 -17.34
C GLY A 324 -8.80 -3.08 -16.63
N GLY A 325 -7.65 -2.88 -16.03
CA GLY A 325 -7.31 -1.60 -15.40
C GLY A 325 -7.24 -0.43 -16.41
N SER A 326 -6.88 -0.73 -17.66
CA SER A 326 -6.90 0.27 -18.72
C SER A 326 -8.33 0.58 -19.21
N ALA A 327 -9.22 -0.40 -19.27
CA ALA A 327 -10.62 -0.18 -19.63
C ALA A 327 -11.37 0.58 -18.52
N MET A 328 -11.09 0.30 -17.24
CA MET A 328 -11.62 1.07 -16.12
C MET A 328 -11.04 2.50 -16.05
N LYS A 329 -9.75 2.72 -16.39
CA LYS A 329 -9.16 4.06 -16.50
C LYS A 329 -9.82 4.92 -17.61
N HIS A 330 -10.45 4.29 -18.61
CA HIS A 330 -11.16 4.98 -19.69
C HIS A 330 -12.69 4.98 -19.52
N ALA A 331 -13.25 4.22 -18.59
CA ALA A 331 -14.63 4.41 -18.20
C ALA A 331 -14.72 5.73 -17.42
N LYS A 332 -14.90 6.83 -18.17
CA LYS A 332 -15.30 8.11 -17.59
C LYS A 332 -16.70 7.90 -17.02
N PHE A 333 -16.78 7.52 -15.77
CA PHE A 333 -18.07 7.50 -15.09
C PHE A 333 -18.68 8.90 -15.20
N LYS A 334 -19.89 8.94 -15.68
CA LYS A 334 -20.64 10.21 -15.80
C LYS A 334 -21.09 10.69 -14.45
N VAL A 335 -21.14 9.78 -13.48
CA VAL A 335 -21.67 10.02 -12.14
C VAL A 335 -20.76 9.37 -11.07
N THR A 336 -20.92 9.84 -9.85
CA THR A 336 -20.33 9.19 -8.65
C THR A 336 -21.40 9.11 -7.55
N LEU A 337 -21.38 8.04 -6.78
CA LEU A 337 -22.09 7.98 -5.50
C LEU A 337 -21.28 8.65 -4.38
N GLY A 338 -19.97 8.83 -4.57
CA GLY A 338 -19.09 9.41 -3.57
C GLY A 338 -18.85 8.47 -2.39
N LEU A 339 -18.50 7.22 -2.68
CA LEU A 339 -18.11 6.23 -1.68
C LEU A 339 -16.84 5.49 -2.12
N MET A 340 -16.12 4.97 -1.13
CA MET A 340 -15.02 4.02 -1.33
C MET A 340 -15.50 2.65 -0.83
N PRO A 341 -15.51 1.64 -1.69
CA PRO A 341 -15.95 0.31 -1.32
C PRO A 341 -14.88 -0.45 -0.51
N ASP A 342 -15.30 -1.46 0.24
CA ASP A 342 -14.42 -2.45 0.83
C ASP A 342 -13.76 -3.28 -0.28
N VAL A 343 -12.44 -3.21 -0.36
CA VAL A 343 -11.62 -3.97 -1.31
C VAL A 343 -11.05 -5.25 -0.69
N THR A 344 -11.20 -5.43 0.62
CA THR A 344 -10.64 -6.59 1.33
C THR A 344 -11.51 -7.83 1.20
N GLY A 345 -12.80 -7.67 0.84
CA GLY A 345 -13.77 -8.76 0.85
C GLY A 345 -14.00 -9.35 2.25
N ALA A 346 -13.65 -8.59 3.30
CA ALA A 346 -13.84 -9.00 4.69
C ALA A 346 -15.31 -9.21 5.06
N SER A 347 -16.22 -8.52 4.35
CA SER A 347 -17.64 -8.63 4.60
C SER A 347 -18.18 -9.97 4.10
N THR A 348 -18.73 -10.78 5.00
CA THR A 348 -19.49 -12.00 4.65
C THR A 348 -20.93 -11.69 4.23
N THR A 349 -21.35 -10.43 4.35
CA THR A 349 -22.70 -9.96 3.99
C THR A 349 -22.79 -9.80 2.47
N PRO A 350 -23.82 -10.40 1.81
CA PRO A 350 -24.00 -10.22 0.37
C PRO A 350 -24.21 -8.76 -0.02
N GLY A 351 -23.37 -8.26 -0.94
CA GLY A 351 -23.37 -6.88 -1.38
C GLY A 351 -21.97 -6.26 -1.33
N LEU A 352 -21.89 -4.97 -1.64
CA LEU A 352 -20.65 -4.19 -1.58
C LEU A 352 -20.68 -3.25 -0.38
N ARG A 353 -19.86 -3.49 0.62
CA ARG A 353 -19.75 -2.61 1.78
C ARG A 353 -19.12 -1.27 1.36
N ALA A 354 -19.74 -0.17 1.81
CA ALA A 354 -19.19 1.18 1.68
C ALA A 354 -18.29 1.48 2.89
N ASP A 355 -16.99 1.29 2.76
CA ASP A 355 -16.04 1.60 3.84
C ASP A 355 -16.05 3.09 4.16
N ILE A 356 -16.13 3.92 3.13
CA ILE A 356 -16.19 5.35 3.26
C ILE A 356 -17.34 5.91 2.44
N VAL A 357 -18.18 6.76 3.04
CA VAL A 357 -19.13 7.62 2.35
C VAL A 357 -18.68 9.07 2.50
N VAL A 358 -18.37 9.71 1.37
CA VAL A 358 -17.76 11.04 1.35
C VAL A 358 -18.81 12.10 1.67
N ALA A 359 -18.55 12.95 2.68
CA ALA A 359 -19.45 14.02 3.10
C ALA A 359 -19.79 14.96 1.92
N GLY A 360 -21.07 15.31 1.80
CA GLY A 360 -21.58 16.19 0.74
C GLY A 360 -21.75 15.54 -0.65
N LYS A 361 -21.33 14.30 -0.85
CA LYS A 361 -21.55 13.57 -2.11
C LYS A 361 -22.92 12.88 -2.13
N PRO A 362 -23.40 12.42 -3.30
CA PRO A 362 -24.75 11.89 -3.50
C PRO A 362 -25.22 10.86 -2.46
N ALA A 363 -24.40 9.83 -2.17
CA ALA A 363 -24.75 8.82 -1.18
C ALA A 363 -24.91 9.42 0.23
N HIS A 364 -23.99 10.29 0.65
CA HIS A 364 -24.07 10.98 1.94
C HIS A 364 -25.33 11.87 2.04
N ALA A 365 -25.60 12.66 0.99
CA ALA A 365 -26.77 13.56 0.95
C ALA A 365 -28.09 12.79 1.03
N ALA A 366 -28.15 11.56 0.49
CA ALA A 366 -29.29 10.69 0.58
C ALA A 366 -29.43 9.97 1.93
N GLY A 367 -28.40 9.99 2.81
CA GLY A 367 -28.43 9.36 4.13
C GLY A 367 -27.74 7.98 4.20
N ILE A 368 -27.05 7.55 3.16
CA ILE A 368 -26.17 6.38 3.18
C ILE A 368 -24.97 6.71 4.05
N ARG A 369 -24.48 5.73 4.83
CA ARG A 369 -23.41 5.90 5.81
C ARG A 369 -22.28 4.89 5.56
N SER A 370 -21.09 5.26 6.01
CA SER A 370 -19.97 4.31 6.06
C SER A 370 -20.34 3.10 6.92
N GLY A 371 -20.01 1.91 6.40
CA GLY A 371 -20.39 0.63 6.97
C GLY A 371 -21.68 0.03 6.39
N ASP A 372 -22.49 0.77 5.64
CA ASP A 372 -23.63 0.23 4.91
C ASP A 372 -23.15 -0.75 3.82
N THR A 373 -23.88 -1.84 3.62
CA THR A 373 -23.63 -2.76 2.51
C THR A 373 -24.63 -2.52 1.39
N ILE A 374 -24.15 -2.05 0.24
CA ILE A 374 -24.97 -1.79 -0.95
C ILE A 374 -25.38 -3.14 -1.56
N GLN A 375 -26.68 -3.38 -1.68
CA GLN A 375 -27.24 -4.61 -2.23
C GLN A 375 -27.84 -4.41 -3.62
N GLU A 376 -28.39 -3.22 -3.91
CA GLU A 376 -28.98 -2.90 -5.22
C GLU A 376 -28.75 -1.43 -5.57
N ILE A 377 -28.56 -1.17 -6.85
CA ILE A 377 -28.51 0.17 -7.44
C ILE A 377 -29.50 0.17 -8.62
N ASP A 378 -30.48 1.08 -8.60
CA ASP A 378 -31.53 1.22 -9.61
C ASP A 378 -32.25 -0.11 -9.94
N GLY A 379 -32.60 -0.86 -8.88
CA GLY A 379 -33.28 -2.14 -8.97
C GLY A 379 -32.42 -3.31 -9.45
N LYS A 380 -31.13 -3.11 -9.70
CA LYS A 380 -30.19 -4.15 -10.12
C LYS A 380 -29.28 -4.55 -8.97
N PRO A 381 -29.02 -5.86 -8.76
CA PRO A 381 -28.18 -6.33 -7.67
C PRO A 381 -26.73 -5.87 -7.82
N VAL A 382 -26.06 -5.72 -6.66
CA VAL A 382 -24.63 -5.44 -6.55
C VAL A 382 -24.04 -6.45 -5.58
N LYS A 383 -23.22 -7.37 -6.07
CA LYS A 383 -22.57 -8.42 -5.26
C LYS A 383 -21.12 -8.08 -4.92
N ASP A 384 -20.47 -7.36 -5.79
CA ASP A 384 -19.04 -7.02 -5.68
C ASP A 384 -18.72 -5.67 -6.35
N ILE A 385 -17.44 -5.31 -6.32
CA ILE A 385 -16.93 -4.08 -6.91
C ILE A 385 -17.15 -4.03 -8.44
N ASN A 386 -17.11 -5.16 -9.13
CA ASN A 386 -17.24 -5.19 -10.59
C ASN A 386 -18.69 -4.88 -10.99
N GLU A 387 -19.66 -5.53 -10.33
CA GLU A 387 -21.08 -5.22 -10.53
C GLU A 387 -21.39 -3.76 -10.15
N TYR A 388 -20.81 -3.24 -9.07
CA TYR A 388 -20.95 -1.84 -8.68
C TYR A 388 -20.45 -0.89 -9.79
N MET A 389 -19.27 -1.12 -10.33
CA MET A 389 -18.70 -0.31 -11.41
C MET A 389 -19.52 -0.42 -12.69
N GLU A 390 -20.03 -1.62 -13.02
CA GLU A 390 -20.93 -1.82 -14.15
C GLU A 390 -22.19 -0.97 -13.98
N ARG A 391 -22.83 -1.00 -12.80
CA ARG A 391 -24.04 -0.18 -12.53
C ARG A 391 -23.74 1.31 -12.67
N LEU A 392 -22.61 1.80 -12.10
CA LEU A 392 -22.24 3.20 -12.26
C LEU A 392 -22.06 3.63 -13.70
N SER A 393 -21.57 2.75 -14.58
CA SER A 393 -21.35 3.04 -16.01
C SER A 393 -22.65 3.30 -16.78
N GLU A 394 -23.76 2.73 -16.32
CA GLU A 394 -25.10 2.82 -16.94
C GLU A 394 -25.85 4.09 -16.51
N LEU A 395 -25.45 4.72 -15.39
CA LEU A 395 -26.19 5.82 -14.78
C LEU A 395 -25.90 7.19 -15.45
N GLN A 396 -26.84 8.12 -15.25
CA GLN A 396 -26.77 9.47 -15.81
C GLN A 396 -26.88 10.53 -14.71
N ALA A 397 -26.10 11.59 -14.84
CA ALA A 397 -26.18 12.74 -13.94
C ALA A 397 -27.53 13.46 -14.05
N GLY A 398 -28.01 13.99 -12.93
CA GLY A 398 -29.30 14.65 -12.82
C GLY A 398 -30.48 13.72 -12.60
N THR A 399 -30.27 12.40 -12.58
CA THR A 399 -31.33 11.42 -12.23
C THR A 399 -31.35 11.11 -10.74
N THR A 400 -32.50 10.71 -10.23
CA THR A 400 -32.63 10.16 -8.86
C THR A 400 -32.97 8.69 -8.96
N ILE A 401 -32.18 7.86 -8.29
CA ILE A 401 -32.28 6.40 -8.34
C ILE A 401 -32.45 5.81 -6.94
N PRO A 402 -33.15 4.68 -6.80
CA PRO A 402 -33.18 3.93 -5.56
C PRO A 402 -31.86 3.18 -5.35
N VAL A 403 -31.31 3.28 -4.15
CA VAL A 403 -30.16 2.48 -3.71
C VAL A 403 -30.59 1.72 -2.45
N LYS A 404 -30.55 0.39 -2.50
CA LYS A 404 -30.89 -0.48 -1.39
C LYS A 404 -29.61 -0.85 -0.65
N VAL A 405 -29.61 -0.65 0.66
CA VAL A 405 -28.48 -0.98 1.53
C VAL A 405 -28.94 -1.81 2.72
N LEU A 406 -28.03 -2.60 3.25
CA LEU A 406 -28.17 -3.25 4.55
C LEU A 406 -27.34 -2.46 5.57
N ARG A 407 -27.98 -2.00 6.64
CA ARG A 407 -27.40 -1.32 7.79
C ARG A 407 -27.64 -2.12 9.06
N GLY A 408 -26.62 -2.79 9.56
CA GLY A 408 -26.80 -3.81 10.61
C GLY A 408 -27.68 -4.96 10.08
N GLU A 409 -28.88 -5.13 10.63
CA GLU A 409 -29.87 -6.13 10.18
C GLU A 409 -31.03 -5.50 9.37
N GLU A 410 -31.03 -4.19 9.20
CA GLU A 410 -32.13 -3.46 8.56
C GLU A 410 -31.83 -3.18 7.09
N VAL A 411 -32.77 -3.54 6.21
CA VAL A 411 -32.72 -3.21 4.78
C VAL A 411 -33.39 -1.87 4.55
N LEU A 412 -32.63 -0.89 4.07
CA LEU A 412 -33.07 0.46 3.81
C LEU A 412 -32.97 0.79 2.32
N THR A 413 -33.89 1.65 1.83
CA THR A 413 -33.81 2.15 0.45
C THR A 413 -33.72 3.68 0.49
N PHE A 414 -32.69 4.23 -0.13
CA PHE A 414 -32.44 5.66 -0.23
C PHE A 414 -32.65 6.13 -1.66
N GLN A 415 -33.25 7.33 -1.82
CA GLN A 415 -33.35 7.99 -3.11
C GLN A 415 -32.10 8.88 -3.31
N VAL A 416 -31.21 8.47 -4.18
CA VAL A 416 -29.93 9.13 -4.40
C VAL A 416 -30.01 9.99 -5.67
N HIS A 417 -29.86 11.31 -5.51
CA HIS A 417 -29.75 12.25 -6.62
C HIS A 417 -28.31 12.27 -7.15
N LEU A 418 -28.12 11.85 -8.39
CA LEU A 418 -26.77 11.69 -8.97
C LEU A 418 -26.25 13.01 -9.51
N THR A 419 -25.03 13.38 -9.09
CA THR A 419 -24.30 14.52 -9.63
C THR A 419 -23.23 14.06 -10.64
N PRO A 420 -22.81 14.95 -11.57
CA PRO A 420 -21.69 14.64 -12.44
C PRO A 420 -20.45 14.22 -11.65
N ALA A 421 -19.69 13.25 -12.14
CA ALA A 421 -18.39 12.95 -11.61
C ALA A 421 -17.48 14.18 -11.78
N GLU A 422 -16.76 14.57 -10.73
CA GLU A 422 -15.77 15.65 -10.82
C GLU A 422 -14.62 15.22 -11.74
N LYS A 423 -14.11 16.18 -12.51
CA LYS A 423 -13.00 15.95 -13.46
C LYS A 423 -11.66 15.88 -12.73
#